data_c409c8d75857895e99950f2c5da4e7eb
#
_entry.id   c409c8d75857895e99950f2c5da4e7eb
#
_cell.length_a   1.000
_cell.length_b   1.000
_cell.length_c   1.000
_cell.angle_alpha   90.00
_cell.angle_beta   90.00
_cell.angle_gamma   90.00
#
_symmetry.space_group_name_H-M   'P 1'
#
loop_
_entity.id
_entity.type
_entity.pdbx_description
1 polymer ?
#
loop_
_entity_poly.entity_id
_entity_poly.type
_entity_poly.pdbx_seq_one_letter_code
_entity_poly.pdbx_strand_id
1 'polypeptide(L)'
;MSLRILHVLDHSWPVHSGYSIRSLHLIAAQYRLGFRPQALSGPLQFVDDPNATETVVENVTYRRTPFDGKFSEWAISRRRPILREAAVVRLIRNRIVELVENDPVDLIHAHSPALCGLGALQAARSKGIPFVYELRAFWEDAAVDQNKIGTRSFRYRLSQRLEDYVVHRADAVVGISQSILDELKRRKTDPAKLFHVPNGVDVEKFSPVSRDEALAAKLGLGREPVLGFIGSLYRWEGVAWLVRAVAELRRRGTSCKLLIVGDGEEMPAVREAVRDLNAGEFIQILGRVPHDEIERYYSVSDVLVYPRHSIRLTELVTPLKPLEAMALGKAILGSDVGGIRELIEPEKTGLLYRADNVDDFCMQAKRLLEQAGLRRELGARAREIVLREKDWKILARRYVNIYDSAIRNLGL
;
A
#
# COMPACT_ATOMS: atom_id res chain seq x y z
N MET A 1 -29.95 8.99 -2.36
CA MET A 1 -29.82 7.92 -3.37
C MET A 1 -28.52 7.20 -3.19
N SER A 2 -28.48 5.89 -3.40
CA SER A 2 -27.25 5.10 -3.32
C SER A 2 -26.43 5.28 -4.60
N LEU A 3 -25.29 5.96 -4.54
CA LEU A 3 -24.41 6.19 -5.69
C LEU A 3 -23.84 4.88 -6.23
N ARG A 4 -23.95 4.67 -7.56
CA ARG A 4 -23.33 3.57 -8.29
C ARG A 4 -21.95 4.03 -8.74
N ILE A 5 -20.91 3.34 -8.31
CA ILE A 5 -19.52 3.75 -8.49
C ILE A 5 -18.77 2.66 -9.24
N LEU A 6 -18.10 3.01 -10.33
CA LEU A 6 -17.16 2.13 -10.99
C LEU A 6 -15.72 2.46 -10.57
N HIS A 7 -15.12 1.58 -9.77
CA HIS A 7 -13.69 1.65 -9.46
C HIS A 7 -12.86 1.05 -10.58
N VAL A 8 -11.89 1.80 -11.08
CA VAL A 8 -10.96 1.33 -12.12
C VAL A 8 -9.59 1.15 -11.51
N LEU A 9 -9.09 -0.08 -11.51
CA LEU A 9 -7.90 -0.54 -10.80
C LEU A 9 -6.86 -1.07 -11.80
N ASP A 10 -5.56 -0.94 -11.47
CA ASP A 10 -4.49 -1.61 -12.22
C ASP A 10 -4.61 -3.13 -12.06
N HIS A 11 -4.69 -3.56 -10.81
CA HIS A 11 -4.95 -4.94 -10.42
C HIS A 11 -5.79 -5.00 -9.14
N SER A 12 -6.47 -6.12 -8.93
CA SER A 12 -7.38 -6.35 -7.81
C SER A 12 -7.15 -7.73 -7.20
N TRP A 13 -7.94 -8.09 -6.21
CA TRP A 13 -7.97 -9.46 -5.68
C TRP A 13 -8.14 -10.49 -6.82
N PRO A 14 -7.43 -11.66 -6.81
CA PRO A 14 -6.66 -12.24 -5.71
C PRO A 14 -5.16 -11.85 -5.66
N VAL A 15 -4.72 -10.86 -6.42
CA VAL A 15 -3.31 -10.41 -6.35
C VAL A 15 -3.02 -9.81 -4.97
N HIS A 16 -2.12 -10.42 -4.21
CA HIS A 16 -1.72 -9.93 -2.89
C HIS A 16 -0.68 -8.80 -2.99
N SER A 17 -1.17 -7.58 -2.89
CA SER A 17 -0.33 -6.36 -2.83
C SER A 17 -0.97 -5.32 -1.92
N GLY A 18 -0.21 -4.35 -1.43
CA GLY A 18 -0.79 -3.23 -0.68
C GLY A 18 -1.84 -2.45 -1.46
N TYR A 19 -1.68 -2.40 -2.79
CA TYR A 19 -2.64 -1.78 -3.69
C TYR A 19 -4.00 -2.51 -3.71
N SER A 20 -4.00 -3.83 -3.88
CA SER A 20 -5.24 -4.63 -3.91
C SER A 20 -5.88 -4.75 -2.54
N ILE A 21 -5.10 -4.84 -1.46
CA ILE A 21 -5.60 -4.85 -0.08
C ILE A 21 -6.33 -3.53 0.23
N ARG A 22 -5.71 -2.37 -0.07
CA ARG A 22 -6.39 -1.07 0.08
C ARG A 22 -7.69 -1.01 -0.72
N SER A 23 -7.66 -1.46 -1.99
CA SER A 23 -8.85 -1.45 -2.85
C SER A 23 -9.97 -2.31 -2.27
N LEU A 24 -9.64 -3.52 -1.83
CA LEU A 24 -10.59 -4.46 -1.26
C LEU A 24 -11.32 -3.85 -0.04
N HIS A 25 -10.55 -3.37 0.94
CA HIS A 25 -11.12 -2.82 2.18
C HIS A 25 -11.89 -1.52 1.95
N LEU A 26 -11.36 -0.61 1.11
CA LEU A 26 -12.04 0.64 0.78
C LEU A 26 -13.40 0.37 0.11
N ILE A 27 -13.42 -0.46 -0.93
CA ILE A 27 -14.62 -0.75 -1.72
C ILE A 27 -15.65 -1.50 -0.86
N ALA A 28 -15.22 -2.47 -0.05
CA ALA A 28 -16.09 -3.15 0.90
C ALA A 28 -16.68 -2.20 1.96
N ALA A 29 -15.88 -1.26 2.48
CA ALA A 29 -16.38 -0.27 3.43
C ALA A 29 -17.39 0.70 2.77
N GLN A 30 -17.19 1.08 1.53
CA GLN A 30 -18.16 1.87 0.75
C GLN A 30 -19.46 1.11 0.52
N TYR A 31 -19.41 -0.18 0.20
CA TYR A 31 -20.59 -1.03 0.09
C TYR A 31 -21.38 -1.06 1.41
N ARG A 32 -20.70 -1.23 2.54
CA ARG A 32 -21.32 -1.21 3.87
C ARG A 32 -21.94 0.15 4.25
N LEU A 33 -21.46 1.24 3.66
CA LEU A 33 -22.05 2.59 3.79
C LEU A 33 -23.29 2.82 2.91
N GLY A 34 -23.65 1.84 2.07
CA GLY A 34 -24.82 1.92 1.20
C GLY A 34 -24.53 2.44 -0.21
N PHE A 35 -23.25 2.66 -0.59
CA PHE A 35 -22.89 2.83 -1.98
C PHE A 35 -23.07 1.51 -2.76
N ARG A 36 -23.13 1.59 -4.09
CA ARG A 36 -23.14 0.43 -4.99
C ARG A 36 -21.86 0.39 -5.84
N PRO A 37 -20.74 0.00 -5.21
CA PRO A 37 -19.48 -0.05 -5.92
C PRO A 37 -19.39 -1.31 -6.80
N GLN A 38 -18.75 -1.15 -7.95
CA GLN A 38 -18.25 -2.20 -8.83
C GLN A 38 -16.77 -1.94 -9.09
N ALA A 39 -16.00 -2.97 -9.36
CA ALA A 39 -14.58 -2.82 -9.69
C ALA A 39 -14.25 -3.41 -11.06
N LEU A 40 -13.41 -2.70 -11.81
CA LEU A 40 -12.82 -3.15 -13.06
C LEU A 40 -11.30 -3.12 -12.93
N SER A 41 -10.62 -4.24 -13.13
CA SER A 41 -9.17 -4.26 -13.21
C SER A 41 -8.65 -4.17 -14.64
N GLY A 42 -7.44 -3.62 -14.76
CA GLY A 42 -6.74 -3.45 -16.03
C GLY A 42 -6.35 -4.79 -16.67
N PRO A 43 -5.99 -4.77 -17.98
CA PRO A 43 -5.70 -5.99 -18.73
C PRO A 43 -4.37 -6.66 -18.36
N LEU A 44 -3.53 -6.00 -17.55
CA LEU A 44 -2.22 -6.52 -17.15
C LEU A 44 -2.28 -7.34 -15.86
N GLN A 45 -3.45 -7.49 -15.26
CA GLN A 45 -3.62 -8.33 -14.09
C GLN A 45 -3.42 -9.80 -14.47
N PHE A 46 -2.41 -10.42 -13.89
CA PHE A 46 -2.26 -11.86 -13.98
C PHE A 46 -3.25 -12.54 -13.03
N VAL A 47 -3.97 -13.54 -13.50
CA VAL A 47 -4.84 -14.43 -12.72
C VAL A 47 -4.55 -15.86 -13.13
N ASP A 48 -4.67 -16.79 -12.17
CA ASP A 48 -4.42 -18.21 -12.42
C ASP A 48 -5.39 -18.81 -13.44
N ASP A 49 -6.64 -18.31 -13.47
CA ASP A 49 -7.60 -18.64 -14.50
C ASP A 49 -7.80 -17.44 -15.46
N PRO A 50 -7.21 -17.48 -16.66
CA PRO A 50 -7.38 -16.42 -17.66
C PRO A 50 -8.83 -16.27 -18.16
N ASN A 51 -9.69 -17.25 -17.95
CA ASN A 51 -11.11 -17.21 -18.33
C ASN A 51 -12.00 -16.60 -17.23
N ALA A 52 -11.47 -16.43 -16.02
CA ALA A 52 -12.20 -15.81 -14.93
C ALA A 52 -12.34 -14.29 -15.17
N THR A 53 -13.38 -13.88 -15.86
CA THR A 53 -13.66 -12.48 -16.19
C THR A 53 -14.29 -11.71 -15.05
N GLU A 54 -14.83 -12.39 -14.05
CA GLU A 54 -15.55 -11.82 -12.92
C GLU A 54 -15.30 -12.62 -11.63
N THR A 55 -15.26 -11.93 -10.49
CA THR A 55 -15.16 -12.53 -9.15
C THR A 55 -15.97 -11.68 -8.18
N VAL A 56 -16.74 -12.29 -7.29
CA VAL A 56 -17.45 -11.57 -6.22
C VAL A 56 -16.70 -11.74 -4.91
N VAL A 57 -16.34 -10.61 -4.27
CA VAL A 57 -15.66 -10.58 -2.98
C VAL A 57 -16.31 -9.52 -2.11
N GLU A 58 -16.62 -9.83 -0.85
CA GLU A 58 -17.27 -8.90 0.09
C GLU A 58 -18.56 -8.26 -0.51
N ASN A 59 -19.35 -9.03 -1.25
CA ASN A 59 -20.54 -8.60 -1.97
C ASN A 59 -20.31 -7.54 -3.07
N VAL A 60 -19.08 -7.37 -3.52
CA VAL A 60 -18.72 -6.49 -4.63
C VAL A 60 -18.25 -7.32 -5.82
N THR A 61 -18.72 -6.95 -7.00
CA THR A 61 -18.32 -7.57 -8.26
C THR A 61 -17.03 -6.93 -8.77
N TYR A 62 -16.00 -7.76 -8.94
CA TYR A 62 -14.71 -7.40 -9.56
C TYR A 62 -14.64 -7.98 -10.96
N ARG A 63 -14.73 -7.11 -11.98
CA ARG A 63 -14.60 -7.47 -13.40
C ARG A 63 -13.17 -7.27 -13.87
N ARG A 64 -12.77 -8.01 -14.89
CA ARG A 64 -11.46 -7.90 -15.52
C ARG A 64 -11.61 -7.41 -16.96
N THR A 65 -10.59 -6.70 -17.40
CA THR A 65 -10.51 -6.27 -18.81
C THR A 65 -9.83 -7.39 -19.59
N PRO A 66 -10.56 -8.11 -20.46
CA PRO A 66 -9.96 -9.18 -21.26
C PRO A 66 -9.02 -8.60 -22.32
N PHE A 67 -8.10 -9.42 -22.79
CA PHE A 67 -7.37 -9.13 -24.00
C PHE A 67 -8.26 -9.43 -25.23
N ASP A 68 -8.22 -8.57 -26.22
CA ASP A 68 -8.89 -8.81 -27.51
C ASP A 68 -7.95 -9.55 -28.49
N GLY A 69 -7.65 -10.82 -28.18
CA GLY A 69 -6.97 -11.77 -29.06
C GLY A 69 -5.68 -11.26 -29.72
N LYS A 70 -5.61 -11.27 -31.04
CA LYS A 70 -4.38 -11.03 -31.83
C LYS A 70 -3.69 -9.68 -31.62
N PHE A 71 -4.43 -8.62 -31.29
CA PHE A 71 -3.84 -7.30 -31.07
C PHE A 71 -3.09 -7.24 -29.74
N SER A 72 -3.60 -7.94 -28.73
CA SER A 72 -3.02 -7.95 -27.38
C SER A 72 -1.68 -8.69 -27.34
N GLU A 73 -1.55 -9.82 -28.00
CA GLU A 73 -0.27 -10.57 -28.09
C GLU A 73 0.81 -9.75 -28.78
N TRP A 74 0.45 -9.03 -29.83
CA TRP A 74 1.37 -8.19 -30.58
C TRP A 74 1.76 -6.90 -29.82
N ALA A 75 0.76 -6.22 -29.21
CA ALA A 75 0.97 -4.96 -28.49
C ALA A 75 1.72 -5.14 -27.17
N ILE A 76 1.55 -6.30 -26.51
CA ILE A 76 2.20 -6.62 -25.22
C ILE A 76 3.64 -7.06 -25.42
N SER A 77 4.07 -7.36 -26.65
CA SER A 77 5.47 -7.63 -26.96
C SER A 77 6.37 -6.54 -26.34
N ARG A 78 7.32 -6.95 -25.47
CA ARG A 78 8.27 -6.07 -24.74
C ARG A 78 9.10 -5.16 -25.68
N ARG A 79 9.06 -5.41 -26.97
CA ARG A 79 9.83 -4.66 -27.97
C ARG A 79 9.23 -3.30 -28.36
N ARG A 80 7.95 -3.01 -27.99
CA ARG A 80 7.27 -1.75 -28.35
C ARG A 80 6.45 -1.18 -27.17
N PRO A 81 7.10 -0.66 -26.11
CA PRO A 81 6.43 -0.27 -24.87
C PRO A 81 5.33 0.80 -25.03
N ILE A 82 5.52 1.80 -25.88
CA ILE A 82 4.53 2.87 -26.14
C ILE A 82 3.24 2.31 -26.75
N LEU A 83 3.34 1.39 -27.70
CA LEU A 83 2.17 0.77 -28.33
C LEU A 83 1.42 -0.12 -27.33
N ARG A 84 2.15 -0.80 -26.45
CA ARG A 84 1.56 -1.57 -25.34
C ARG A 84 0.76 -0.66 -24.40
N GLU A 85 1.32 0.47 -23.99
CA GLU A 85 0.69 1.43 -23.09
C GLU A 85 -0.57 2.03 -23.73
N ALA A 86 -0.51 2.40 -25.01
CA ALA A 86 -1.67 2.86 -25.78
C ALA A 86 -2.78 1.79 -25.90
N ALA A 87 -2.40 0.52 -26.09
CA ALA A 87 -3.33 -0.59 -26.14
C ALA A 87 -4.03 -0.79 -24.78
N VAL A 88 -3.28 -0.72 -23.65
CA VAL A 88 -3.86 -0.81 -22.31
C VAL A 88 -4.90 0.27 -22.07
N VAL A 89 -4.57 1.52 -22.38
CA VAL A 89 -5.51 2.66 -22.25
C VAL A 89 -6.77 2.44 -23.09
N ARG A 90 -6.62 2.01 -24.34
CA ARG A 90 -7.75 1.73 -25.24
C ARG A 90 -8.64 0.59 -24.71
N LEU A 91 -8.05 -0.50 -24.24
CA LEU A 91 -8.79 -1.65 -23.70
C LEU A 91 -9.61 -1.25 -22.47
N ILE A 92 -8.98 -0.55 -21.52
CA ILE A 92 -9.66 -0.04 -20.33
C ILE A 92 -10.82 0.89 -20.72
N ARG A 93 -10.58 1.87 -21.59
CA ARG A 93 -11.61 2.79 -22.07
C ARG A 93 -12.80 2.04 -22.69
N ASN A 94 -12.54 1.14 -23.63
CA ASN A 94 -13.59 0.43 -24.34
C ASN A 94 -14.41 -0.46 -23.39
N ARG A 95 -13.74 -1.13 -22.45
CA ARG A 95 -14.41 -1.96 -21.45
C ARG A 95 -15.28 -1.13 -20.50
N ILE A 96 -14.83 0.05 -20.08
CA ILE A 96 -15.65 0.96 -19.27
C ILE A 96 -16.89 1.42 -20.05
N VAL A 97 -16.71 1.84 -21.32
CA VAL A 97 -17.84 2.27 -22.17
C VAL A 97 -18.88 1.16 -22.30
N GLU A 98 -18.46 -0.07 -22.60
CA GLU A 98 -19.33 -1.24 -22.67
C GLU A 98 -20.08 -1.48 -21.35
N LEU A 99 -19.36 -1.43 -20.21
CA LEU A 99 -19.97 -1.68 -18.90
C LEU A 99 -21.01 -0.62 -18.55
N VAL A 100 -20.71 0.67 -18.75
CA VAL A 100 -21.63 1.75 -18.37
C VAL A 100 -22.84 1.88 -19.31
N GLU A 101 -22.76 1.35 -20.53
CA GLU A 101 -23.90 1.23 -21.44
C GLU A 101 -24.88 0.14 -21.00
N ASN A 102 -24.37 -0.96 -20.45
CA ASN A 102 -25.19 -2.07 -19.96
C ASN A 102 -25.67 -1.88 -18.51
N ASP A 103 -24.85 -1.26 -17.67
CA ASP A 103 -25.14 -1.00 -16.26
C ASP A 103 -24.65 0.42 -15.90
N PRO A 104 -25.52 1.45 -16.08
CA PRO A 104 -25.13 2.84 -15.86
C PRO A 104 -24.61 3.12 -14.47
N VAL A 105 -23.55 3.93 -14.36
CA VAL A 105 -22.94 4.37 -13.10
C VAL A 105 -23.05 5.89 -12.93
N ASP A 106 -23.04 6.35 -11.69
CA ASP A 106 -23.17 7.76 -11.36
C ASP A 106 -21.80 8.45 -11.25
N LEU A 107 -20.71 7.65 -11.11
CA LEU A 107 -19.35 8.14 -10.96
C LEU A 107 -18.31 7.08 -11.34
N ILE A 108 -17.22 7.52 -11.94
CA ILE A 108 -16.03 6.70 -12.19
C ILE A 108 -14.90 7.14 -11.26
N HIS A 109 -14.39 6.20 -10.44
CA HIS A 109 -13.27 6.41 -9.53
C HIS A 109 -12.07 5.57 -9.99
N ALA A 110 -11.14 6.17 -10.70
CA ALA A 110 -9.92 5.49 -11.11
C ALA A 110 -8.79 5.67 -10.10
N HIS A 111 -7.95 4.64 -10.02
CA HIS A 111 -6.79 4.63 -9.16
C HIS A 111 -5.51 4.59 -10.01
N SER A 112 -4.44 5.25 -9.53
CA SER A 112 -3.16 5.20 -10.23
C SER A 112 -2.71 3.76 -10.53
N PRO A 113 -2.01 3.48 -11.63
CA PRO A 113 -1.20 4.40 -12.43
C PRO A 113 -1.98 5.19 -13.49
N ALA A 114 -1.30 6.19 -14.07
CA ALA A 114 -1.86 7.06 -15.10
C ALA A 114 -2.49 6.35 -16.29
N LEU A 115 -2.05 5.15 -16.64
CA LEU A 115 -2.66 4.36 -17.74
C LEU A 115 -4.12 3.98 -17.42
N CYS A 116 -4.39 3.55 -16.17
CA CYS A 116 -5.75 3.31 -15.70
C CYS A 116 -6.55 4.61 -15.66
N GLY A 117 -5.95 5.66 -15.11
CA GLY A 117 -6.55 6.98 -15.04
C GLY A 117 -6.91 7.56 -16.39
N LEU A 118 -6.04 7.45 -17.41
CA LEU A 118 -6.27 7.97 -18.74
C LEU A 118 -7.41 7.23 -19.47
N GLY A 119 -7.41 5.89 -19.40
CA GLY A 119 -8.49 5.09 -20.00
C GLY A 119 -9.85 5.43 -19.38
N ALA A 120 -9.89 5.53 -18.04
CA ALA A 120 -11.07 5.90 -17.29
C ALA A 120 -11.53 7.34 -17.56
N LEU A 121 -10.61 8.31 -17.61
CA LEU A 121 -10.89 9.71 -17.94
C LEU A 121 -11.52 9.84 -19.34
N GLN A 122 -10.96 9.16 -20.34
CA GLN A 122 -11.50 9.18 -21.70
C GLN A 122 -12.92 8.61 -21.76
N ALA A 123 -13.19 7.50 -21.06
CA ALA A 123 -14.52 6.92 -20.96
C ALA A 123 -15.48 7.87 -20.23
N ALA A 124 -15.09 8.41 -19.07
CA ALA A 124 -15.89 9.35 -18.28
C ALA A 124 -16.31 10.57 -19.11
N ARG A 125 -15.36 11.22 -19.80
CA ARG A 125 -15.66 12.39 -20.65
C ARG A 125 -16.54 12.07 -21.84
N SER A 126 -16.38 10.88 -22.46
CA SER A 126 -17.23 10.47 -23.57
C SER A 126 -18.68 10.19 -23.17
N LYS A 127 -18.94 9.91 -21.88
CA LYS A 127 -20.27 9.60 -21.34
C LYS A 127 -20.84 10.69 -20.42
N GLY A 128 -20.12 11.80 -20.20
CA GLY A 128 -20.54 12.86 -19.28
C GLY A 128 -20.64 12.40 -17.83
N ILE A 129 -19.77 11.47 -17.40
CA ILE A 129 -19.77 10.91 -16.04
C ILE A 129 -18.70 11.60 -15.21
N PRO A 130 -18.98 12.01 -13.95
CA PRO A 130 -17.98 12.56 -13.01
C PRO A 130 -16.80 11.62 -12.80
N PHE A 131 -15.60 12.18 -12.72
CA PHE A 131 -14.35 11.43 -12.65
C PHE A 131 -13.51 11.81 -11.43
N VAL A 132 -13.30 10.85 -10.53
CA VAL A 132 -12.38 10.95 -9.40
C VAL A 132 -11.10 10.17 -9.70
N TYR A 133 -9.95 10.76 -9.36
CA TYR A 133 -8.66 10.10 -9.52
C TYR A 133 -7.94 9.96 -8.19
N GLU A 134 -7.63 8.72 -7.76
CA GLU A 134 -6.90 8.44 -6.54
C GLU A 134 -5.45 8.09 -6.81
N LEU A 135 -4.54 8.95 -6.33
CA LEU A 135 -3.10 8.77 -6.44
C LEU A 135 -2.55 8.01 -5.23
N ARG A 136 -1.98 6.83 -5.48
CA ARG A 136 -1.42 5.95 -4.44
C ARG A 136 0.08 5.95 -4.39
N ALA A 137 0.73 6.30 -5.47
CA ALA A 137 2.17 6.49 -5.63
C ALA A 137 2.41 7.19 -6.96
N PHE A 138 3.55 7.86 -7.09
CA PHE A 138 4.06 8.26 -8.40
C PHE A 138 4.79 7.05 -9.00
N TRP A 139 4.18 6.44 -10.00
CA TRP A 139 4.69 5.19 -10.58
C TRP A 139 5.99 5.37 -11.35
N GLU A 140 6.26 6.57 -11.85
CA GLU A 140 7.56 6.92 -12.40
C GLU A 140 8.68 6.82 -11.37
N ASP A 141 8.42 7.24 -10.13
CA ASP A 141 9.37 7.15 -9.01
C ASP A 141 9.57 5.68 -8.62
N ALA A 142 8.50 4.90 -8.48
CA ALA A 142 8.59 3.47 -8.19
C ALA A 142 9.38 2.70 -9.26
N ALA A 143 9.29 3.09 -10.54
CA ALA A 143 10.06 2.49 -11.61
C ALA A 143 11.56 2.86 -11.55
N VAL A 144 11.91 4.02 -11.04
CA VAL A 144 13.30 4.44 -10.77
C VAL A 144 13.87 3.60 -9.62
N ASP A 145 13.14 3.51 -8.52
CA ASP A 145 13.58 2.80 -7.33
C ASP A 145 13.77 1.29 -7.58
N GLN A 146 13.04 0.73 -8.56
CA GLN A 146 13.25 -0.63 -9.06
C GLN A 146 14.38 -0.74 -10.12
N ASN A 147 15.17 0.32 -10.34
CA ASN A 147 16.23 0.39 -11.37
C ASN A 147 15.73 0.09 -12.80
N LYS A 148 14.44 0.28 -13.09
CA LYS A 148 13.86 0.06 -14.42
C LYS A 148 14.08 1.23 -15.37
N ILE A 149 14.14 2.44 -14.84
CA ILE A 149 14.36 3.68 -15.60
C ILE A 149 15.18 4.68 -14.76
N GLY A 150 15.86 5.62 -15.42
CA GLY A 150 16.52 6.74 -14.73
C GLY A 150 15.61 7.97 -14.65
N THR A 151 15.78 8.82 -13.62
CA THR A 151 15.01 10.07 -13.41
C THR A 151 15.12 11.07 -14.57
N ARG A 152 16.20 11.02 -15.35
CA ARG A 152 16.42 11.88 -16.53
C ARG A 152 15.91 11.27 -17.83
N SER A 153 15.38 10.05 -17.80
CA SER A 153 14.94 9.34 -19.01
C SER A 153 13.70 10.02 -19.63
N PHE A 154 13.57 9.89 -20.94
CA PHE A 154 12.37 10.33 -21.67
C PHE A 154 11.10 9.66 -21.12
N ARG A 155 11.21 8.38 -20.75
CA ARG A 155 10.09 7.59 -20.21
C ARG A 155 9.61 8.14 -18.87
N TYR A 156 10.53 8.53 -17.98
CA TYR A 156 10.19 9.16 -16.70
C TYR A 156 9.37 10.43 -16.92
N ARG A 157 9.86 11.33 -17.78
CA ARG A 157 9.18 12.60 -18.09
C ARG A 157 7.82 12.40 -18.77
N LEU A 158 7.72 11.39 -19.63
CA LEU A 158 6.45 11.06 -20.29
C LEU A 158 5.43 10.54 -19.26
N SER A 159 5.82 9.62 -18.38
CA SER A 159 4.96 9.09 -17.31
C SER A 159 4.48 10.21 -16.39
N GLN A 160 5.39 11.10 -15.97
CA GLN A 160 5.04 12.27 -15.15
C GLN A 160 4.02 13.18 -15.84
N ARG A 161 4.24 13.52 -17.12
CA ARG A 161 3.30 14.36 -17.88
C ARG A 161 1.94 13.69 -18.05
N LEU A 162 1.92 12.37 -18.20
CA LEU A 162 0.69 11.63 -18.31
C LEU A 162 -0.10 11.62 -16.99
N GLU A 163 0.62 11.44 -15.86
CA GLU A 163 0.04 11.55 -14.52
C GLU A 163 -0.54 12.96 -14.31
N ASP A 164 0.24 14.01 -14.57
CA ASP A 164 -0.19 15.40 -14.46
C ASP A 164 -1.42 15.69 -15.36
N TYR A 165 -1.44 15.13 -16.58
CA TYR A 165 -2.59 15.28 -17.49
C TYR A 165 -3.88 14.71 -16.89
N VAL A 166 -3.83 13.52 -16.28
CA VAL A 166 -5.00 12.88 -15.67
C VAL A 166 -5.43 13.68 -14.43
N VAL A 167 -4.49 14.02 -13.55
CA VAL A 167 -4.72 14.79 -12.32
C VAL A 167 -5.40 16.13 -12.60
N HIS A 168 -4.88 16.93 -13.55
CA HIS A 168 -5.45 18.24 -13.85
C HIS A 168 -6.85 18.19 -14.45
N ARG A 169 -7.21 17.08 -15.10
CA ARG A 169 -8.53 16.87 -15.72
C ARG A 169 -9.54 16.12 -14.87
N ALA A 170 -9.12 15.60 -13.72
CA ALA A 170 -10.05 15.00 -12.78
C ALA A 170 -10.96 16.07 -12.14
N ASP A 171 -12.18 15.69 -11.82
CA ASP A 171 -13.15 16.54 -11.12
C ASP A 171 -12.85 16.61 -9.63
N ALA A 172 -12.28 15.53 -9.06
CA ALA A 172 -11.66 15.50 -7.75
C ALA A 172 -10.45 14.55 -7.75
N VAL A 173 -9.46 14.87 -6.93
CA VAL A 173 -8.20 14.09 -6.80
C VAL A 173 -8.00 13.70 -5.34
N VAL A 174 -7.74 12.42 -5.12
CA VAL A 174 -7.47 11.87 -3.78
C VAL A 174 -6.00 11.49 -3.67
N GLY A 175 -5.33 11.94 -2.62
CA GLY A 175 -3.98 11.50 -2.25
C GLY A 175 -4.00 10.67 -0.98
N ILE A 176 -3.20 9.59 -0.93
CA ILE A 176 -3.13 8.71 0.25
C ILE A 176 -2.20 9.22 1.35
N SER A 177 -1.46 10.29 1.08
CA SER A 177 -0.53 10.92 2.02
C SER A 177 -0.53 12.44 1.83
N GLN A 178 -0.19 13.17 2.88
CA GLN A 178 -0.03 14.62 2.79
C GLN A 178 1.12 14.98 1.85
N SER A 179 2.20 14.20 1.89
CA SER A 179 3.36 14.36 1.00
C SER A 179 3.00 14.26 -0.49
N ILE A 180 2.10 13.35 -0.89
CA ILE A 180 1.56 13.28 -2.25
C ILE A 180 0.77 14.55 -2.59
N LEU A 181 -0.10 15.02 -1.70
CA LEU A 181 -0.89 16.24 -1.94
C LEU A 181 0.00 17.48 -2.08
N ASP A 182 1.05 17.58 -1.29
CA ASP A 182 1.98 18.70 -1.36
C ASP A 182 2.81 18.66 -2.65
N GLU A 183 3.16 17.47 -3.14
CA GLU A 183 3.76 17.30 -4.46
C GLU A 183 2.80 17.74 -5.58
N LEU A 184 1.52 17.37 -5.51
CA LEU A 184 0.51 17.78 -6.49
C LEU A 184 0.28 19.29 -6.49
N LYS A 185 0.30 19.95 -5.33
CA LYS A 185 0.28 21.43 -5.24
C LYS A 185 1.50 22.03 -5.91
N ARG A 186 2.71 21.47 -5.68
CA ARG A 186 3.94 21.92 -6.37
C ARG A 186 3.85 21.74 -7.88
N ARG A 187 3.14 20.71 -8.36
CA ARG A 187 2.81 20.48 -9.78
C ARG A 187 1.63 21.33 -10.27
N LYS A 188 1.21 22.35 -9.49
CA LYS A 188 0.15 23.32 -9.84
C LYS A 188 -1.25 22.72 -10.01
N THR A 189 -1.53 21.62 -9.32
CA THR A 189 -2.91 21.10 -9.23
C THR A 189 -3.73 22.04 -8.34
N ASP A 190 -4.96 22.33 -8.75
CA ASP A 190 -5.90 23.18 -8.01
C ASP A 190 -6.17 22.57 -6.62
N PRO A 191 -5.83 23.30 -5.52
CA PRO A 191 -6.05 22.82 -4.16
C PRO A 191 -7.52 22.48 -3.84
N ALA A 192 -8.48 23.14 -4.49
CA ALA A 192 -9.92 22.91 -4.27
C ALA A 192 -10.36 21.51 -4.71
N LYS A 193 -9.58 20.85 -5.58
CA LYS A 193 -9.84 19.48 -6.05
C LYS A 193 -9.11 18.41 -5.26
N LEU A 194 -8.22 18.79 -4.31
CA LEU A 194 -7.34 17.87 -3.60
C LEU A 194 -7.96 17.43 -2.27
N PHE A 195 -8.05 16.12 -2.08
CA PHE A 195 -8.60 15.50 -0.88
C PHE A 195 -7.63 14.49 -0.29
N HIS A 196 -7.52 14.47 1.05
CA HIS A 196 -6.68 13.51 1.76
C HIS A 196 -7.51 12.34 2.29
N VAL A 197 -7.26 11.13 1.77
CA VAL A 197 -7.80 9.90 2.35
C VAL A 197 -6.64 8.92 2.57
N PRO A 198 -6.09 8.88 3.79
CA PRO A 198 -4.92 8.05 4.09
C PRO A 198 -5.22 6.56 3.99
N ASN A 199 -4.18 5.76 4.13
CA ASN A 199 -4.33 4.33 4.36
C ASN A 199 -5.08 4.05 5.66
N GLY A 200 -5.85 2.96 5.66
CA GLY A 200 -6.61 2.49 6.81
C GLY A 200 -6.28 1.04 7.15
N VAL A 201 -6.92 0.56 8.20
CA VAL A 201 -6.84 -0.83 8.64
C VAL A 201 -8.22 -1.31 9.09
N ASP A 202 -8.44 -2.60 9.02
CA ASP A 202 -9.61 -3.26 9.62
C ASP A 202 -9.32 -3.50 11.11
N VAL A 203 -9.86 -2.65 11.96
CA VAL A 203 -9.61 -2.69 13.41
C VAL A 203 -10.33 -3.84 14.13
N GLU A 204 -11.31 -4.48 13.49
CA GLU A 204 -11.98 -5.66 14.01
C GLU A 204 -11.12 -6.89 13.76
N LYS A 205 -10.57 -7.04 12.55
CA LYS A 205 -9.61 -8.08 12.21
C LYS A 205 -8.33 -7.93 13.02
N PHE A 206 -7.70 -6.77 12.97
CA PHE A 206 -6.45 -6.49 13.70
C PHE A 206 -6.77 -5.94 15.09
N SER A 207 -7.20 -6.83 15.99
CA SER A 207 -7.45 -6.50 17.40
C SER A 207 -6.38 -7.14 18.31
N PRO A 208 -6.06 -6.55 19.48
CA PRO A 208 -5.05 -7.10 20.38
C PRO A 208 -5.34 -8.56 20.75
N VAL A 209 -4.35 -9.40 20.54
CA VAL A 209 -4.38 -10.82 20.87
C VAL A 209 -3.26 -11.14 21.87
N SER A 210 -3.49 -12.14 22.72
CA SER A 210 -2.46 -12.67 23.61
C SER A 210 -1.35 -13.34 22.78
N ARG A 211 -0.13 -13.38 23.35
CA ARG A 211 1.00 -14.08 22.73
C ARG A 211 0.64 -15.54 22.48
N ASP A 212 0.88 -16.01 21.27
CA ASP A 212 0.73 -17.41 20.90
C ASP A 212 1.95 -18.20 21.40
N GLU A 213 1.84 -18.75 22.62
CA GLU A 213 2.93 -19.48 23.25
C GLU A 213 3.30 -20.78 22.51
N ALA A 214 2.32 -21.41 21.85
CA ALA A 214 2.59 -22.62 21.05
C ALA A 214 3.43 -22.27 19.82
N LEU A 215 3.11 -21.17 19.12
CA LEU A 215 3.90 -20.65 18.01
C LEU A 215 5.27 -20.20 18.48
N ALA A 216 5.35 -19.48 19.60
CA ALA A 216 6.60 -19.03 20.18
C ALA A 216 7.54 -20.20 20.52
N ALA A 217 7.00 -21.27 21.11
CA ALA A 217 7.75 -22.49 21.39
C ALA A 217 8.21 -23.20 20.12
N LYS A 218 7.31 -23.34 19.12
CA LYS A 218 7.64 -23.93 17.81
C LYS A 218 8.77 -23.18 17.11
N LEU A 219 8.79 -21.87 17.23
CA LEU A 219 9.81 -21.00 16.65
C LEU A 219 11.04 -20.82 17.57
N GLY A 220 11.09 -21.47 18.72
CA GLY A 220 12.20 -21.38 19.66
C GLY A 220 12.47 -19.95 20.13
N LEU A 221 11.46 -19.08 20.20
CA LEU A 221 11.65 -17.65 20.54
C LEU A 221 12.06 -17.44 22.00
N GLY A 222 11.70 -18.35 22.90
CA GLY A 222 12.11 -18.30 24.30
C GLY A 222 11.59 -17.05 25.03
N ARG A 223 12.42 -16.54 25.97
CA ARG A 223 12.12 -15.35 26.78
C ARG A 223 12.78 -14.07 26.24
N GLU A 224 13.63 -14.18 25.24
CA GLU A 224 14.26 -13.01 24.63
C GLU A 224 13.20 -12.15 23.91
N PRO A 225 13.30 -10.80 24.01
CA PRO A 225 12.43 -9.93 23.25
C PRO A 225 12.56 -10.15 21.74
N VAL A 226 11.45 -10.05 21.02
CA VAL A 226 11.38 -10.33 19.58
C VAL A 226 11.10 -9.05 18.80
N LEU A 227 12.04 -8.68 17.94
CA LEU A 227 11.80 -7.74 16.85
C LEU A 227 11.11 -8.47 15.69
N GLY A 228 10.05 -7.91 15.15
CA GLY A 228 9.31 -8.50 14.04
C GLY A 228 9.29 -7.59 12.80
N PHE A 229 9.54 -8.16 11.63
CA PHE A 229 9.17 -7.57 10.35
C PHE A 229 8.17 -8.51 9.66
N ILE A 230 6.99 -7.98 9.33
CA ILE A 230 5.92 -8.75 8.70
C ILE A 230 5.47 -8.03 7.44
N GLY A 231 5.67 -8.67 6.26
CA GLY A 231 5.22 -8.11 4.97
C GLY A 231 6.10 -8.44 3.77
N SER A 232 5.81 -7.83 2.64
CA SER A 232 6.58 -8.04 1.40
C SER A 232 7.99 -7.49 1.52
N LEU A 233 8.97 -8.25 1.02
CA LEU A 233 10.39 -7.90 1.05
C LEU A 233 10.77 -7.20 -0.26
N TYR A 234 10.46 -5.92 -0.34
CA TYR A 234 10.95 -5.04 -1.40
C TYR A 234 12.24 -4.34 -0.95
N ARG A 235 13.10 -4.00 -1.89
CA ARG A 235 14.38 -3.34 -1.62
C ARG A 235 14.24 -2.09 -0.73
N TRP A 236 13.24 -1.28 -0.97
CA TRP A 236 12.99 -0.05 -0.18
C TRP A 236 12.50 -0.29 1.25
N GLU A 237 12.06 -1.50 1.57
CA GLU A 237 11.67 -1.86 2.94
C GLU A 237 12.87 -2.08 3.87
N GLY A 238 14.09 -2.24 3.31
CA GLY A 238 15.35 -2.24 4.07
C GLY A 238 15.59 -3.47 4.94
N VAL A 239 14.99 -4.63 4.63
CA VAL A 239 15.04 -5.81 5.51
C VAL A 239 16.45 -6.42 5.57
N ALA A 240 17.21 -6.40 4.47
CA ALA A 240 18.60 -6.83 4.47
C ALA A 240 19.49 -5.90 5.34
N TRP A 241 19.19 -4.60 5.36
CA TRP A 241 19.82 -3.66 6.28
C TRP A 241 19.44 -3.96 7.74
N LEU A 242 18.15 -4.26 8.01
CA LEU A 242 17.69 -4.63 9.36
C LEU A 242 18.44 -5.83 9.93
N VAL A 243 18.71 -6.85 9.13
CA VAL A 243 19.53 -8.01 9.53
C VAL A 243 20.88 -7.55 10.08
N ARG A 244 21.57 -6.66 9.35
CA ARG A 244 22.88 -6.12 9.76
C ARG A 244 22.78 -5.27 11.03
N ALA A 245 21.74 -4.44 11.12
CA ALA A 245 21.51 -3.56 12.27
C ALA A 245 21.20 -4.36 13.56
N VAL A 246 20.42 -5.46 13.46
CA VAL A 246 20.14 -6.34 14.60
C VAL A 246 21.38 -7.14 15.02
N ALA A 247 22.20 -7.59 14.08
CA ALA A 247 23.47 -8.23 14.41
C ALA A 247 24.40 -7.27 15.18
N GLU A 248 24.47 -6.01 14.77
CA GLU A 248 25.23 -4.98 15.48
C GLU A 248 24.65 -4.67 16.87
N LEU A 249 23.32 -4.61 17.00
CA LEU A 249 22.64 -4.43 18.29
C LEU A 249 23.02 -5.55 19.28
N ARG A 250 23.03 -6.80 18.82
CA ARG A 250 23.47 -7.94 19.65
C ARG A 250 24.97 -7.87 19.98
N ARG A 251 25.82 -7.48 19.04
CA ARG A 251 27.26 -7.26 19.27
C ARG A 251 27.50 -6.22 20.37
N ARG A 252 26.61 -5.24 20.51
CA ARG A 252 26.62 -4.21 21.58
C ARG A 252 26.02 -4.71 22.89
N GLY A 253 25.66 -6.00 22.99
CA GLY A 253 25.21 -6.64 24.23
C GLY A 253 23.72 -6.60 24.50
N THR A 254 22.90 -6.18 23.55
CA THR A 254 21.43 -6.22 23.68
C THR A 254 20.88 -7.54 23.12
N SER A 255 20.41 -8.42 24.01
CA SER A 255 19.82 -9.71 23.61
C SER A 255 18.44 -9.52 23.00
N CYS A 256 18.21 -10.04 21.80
CA CYS A 256 16.92 -10.06 21.10
C CYS A 256 16.93 -11.07 19.97
N LYS A 257 15.75 -11.45 19.50
CA LYS A 257 15.55 -12.22 18.27
C LYS A 257 14.92 -11.34 17.19
N LEU A 258 15.16 -11.70 15.92
CA LEU A 258 14.48 -11.10 14.78
C LEU A 258 13.66 -12.14 14.05
N LEU A 259 12.37 -11.88 13.91
CA LEU A 259 11.43 -12.69 13.14
C LEU A 259 11.06 -11.95 11.84
N ILE A 260 11.38 -12.56 10.69
CA ILE A 260 11.04 -12.03 9.36
C ILE A 260 9.96 -12.92 8.75
N VAL A 261 8.77 -12.35 8.53
CA VAL A 261 7.63 -13.04 7.91
C VAL A 261 7.28 -12.35 6.61
N GLY A 262 7.32 -13.08 5.51
CA GLY A 262 7.02 -12.57 4.20
C GLY A 262 8.00 -13.02 3.14
N ASP A 263 7.79 -12.55 1.92
CA ASP A 263 8.57 -12.92 0.74
C ASP A 263 8.65 -11.72 -0.22
N GLY A 264 9.60 -11.75 -1.14
CA GLY A 264 9.77 -10.72 -2.15
C GLY A 264 11.12 -10.73 -2.83
N GLU A 265 11.33 -9.75 -3.69
CA GLU A 265 12.56 -9.65 -4.51
C GLU A 265 13.85 -9.53 -3.68
N GLU A 266 13.78 -9.02 -2.45
CA GLU A 266 14.92 -8.84 -1.54
C GLU A 266 15.27 -10.12 -0.76
N MET A 267 14.46 -11.19 -0.80
CA MET A 267 14.69 -12.42 -0.05
C MET A 267 16.12 -13.00 -0.24
N PRO A 268 16.70 -13.04 -1.44
CA PRO A 268 18.08 -13.51 -1.62
C PRO A 268 19.10 -12.70 -0.81
N ALA A 269 19.00 -11.37 -0.84
CA ALA A 269 19.90 -10.47 -0.11
C ALA A 269 19.73 -10.59 1.41
N VAL A 270 18.49 -10.79 1.89
CA VAL A 270 18.20 -11.03 3.31
C VAL A 270 18.85 -12.34 3.78
N ARG A 271 18.71 -13.43 3.01
CA ARG A 271 19.33 -14.73 3.33
C ARG A 271 20.86 -14.67 3.28
N GLU A 272 21.42 -13.95 2.33
CA GLU A 272 22.85 -13.71 2.23
C GLU A 272 23.37 -12.98 3.46
N ALA A 273 22.73 -11.89 3.87
CA ALA A 273 23.13 -11.15 5.06
C ALA A 273 23.08 -12.00 6.34
N VAL A 274 22.10 -12.88 6.50
CA VAL A 274 22.02 -13.81 7.65
C VAL A 274 23.19 -14.81 7.63
N ARG A 275 23.55 -15.35 6.46
CA ARG A 275 24.70 -16.29 6.33
C ARG A 275 26.01 -15.61 6.61
N ASP A 276 26.28 -14.45 6.00
CA ASP A 276 27.55 -13.72 6.12
C ASP A 276 27.84 -13.32 7.57
N LEU A 277 26.81 -13.04 8.34
CA LEU A 277 26.92 -12.66 9.75
C LEU A 277 26.81 -13.84 10.73
N ASN A 278 26.65 -15.09 10.23
CA ASN A 278 26.36 -16.25 11.05
C ASN A 278 25.19 -16.02 12.04
N ALA A 279 24.16 -15.31 11.60
CA ALA A 279 23.11 -14.79 12.46
C ALA A 279 21.89 -15.75 12.60
N GLY A 280 21.98 -16.98 12.11
CA GLY A 280 20.87 -17.96 12.09
C GLY A 280 20.35 -18.37 13.48
N GLU A 281 21.12 -18.21 14.54
CA GLU A 281 20.70 -18.51 15.92
C GLU A 281 19.64 -17.54 16.45
N PHE A 282 19.66 -16.28 15.99
CA PHE A 282 18.78 -15.24 16.50
C PHE A 282 17.92 -14.56 15.41
N ILE A 283 18.12 -14.88 14.14
CA ILE A 283 17.30 -14.38 13.03
C ILE A 283 16.59 -15.54 12.33
N GLN A 284 15.25 -15.47 12.31
CA GLN A 284 14.43 -16.46 11.66
C GLN A 284 13.70 -15.84 10.46
N ILE A 285 13.77 -16.53 9.31
CA ILE A 285 13.08 -16.17 8.07
C ILE A 285 12.07 -17.25 7.76
N LEU A 286 10.79 -16.93 7.88
CA LEU A 286 9.71 -17.92 7.69
C LEU A 286 9.19 -17.99 6.26
N GLY A 287 9.47 -16.96 5.44
CA GLY A 287 8.86 -16.85 4.12
C GLY A 287 7.39 -16.43 4.21
N ARG A 288 6.62 -16.73 3.18
CA ARG A 288 5.20 -16.38 3.10
C ARG A 288 4.37 -17.30 4.01
N VAL A 289 3.47 -16.69 4.77
CA VAL A 289 2.51 -17.39 5.63
C VAL A 289 1.08 -17.08 5.16
N PRO A 290 0.08 -17.93 5.50
CA PRO A 290 -1.32 -17.64 5.21
C PRO A 290 -1.76 -16.33 5.85
N HIS A 291 -2.54 -15.54 5.10
CA HIS A 291 -2.95 -14.20 5.55
C HIS A 291 -3.94 -14.23 6.73
N ASP A 292 -4.68 -15.30 6.89
CA ASP A 292 -5.58 -15.57 8.01
C ASP A 292 -4.86 -15.96 9.30
N GLU A 293 -3.59 -16.34 9.21
CA GLU A 293 -2.75 -16.64 10.38
C GLU A 293 -1.80 -15.50 10.78
N ILE A 294 -1.81 -14.38 10.05
CA ILE A 294 -0.79 -13.33 10.20
C ILE A 294 -0.75 -12.74 11.62
N GLU A 295 -1.91 -12.65 12.28
CA GLU A 295 -2.05 -12.10 13.63
C GLU A 295 -1.26 -12.90 14.67
N ARG A 296 -1.11 -14.20 14.48
CA ARG A 296 -0.30 -15.08 15.34
C ARG A 296 1.17 -14.65 15.34
N TYR A 297 1.69 -14.26 14.18
CA TYR A 297 3.09 -13.79 14.04
C TYR A 297 3.28 -12.39 14.61
N TYR A 298 2.27 -11.52 14.47
CA TYR A 298 2.25 -10.26 15.20
C TYR A 298 2.24 -10.48 16.72
N SER A 299 1.50 -11.48 17.21
CA SER A 299 1.33 -11.75 18.64
C SER A 299 2.67 -12.10 19.33
N VAL A 300 3.55 -12.85 18.67
CA VAL A 300 4.85 -13.27 19.20
C VAL A 300 5.95 -12.22 19.03
N SER A 301 5.69 -11.11 18.36
CA SER A 301 6.62 -9.99 18.20
C SER A 301 6.36 -8.94 19.29
N ASP A 302 7.42 -8.49 19.97
CA ASP A 302 7.34 -7.45 21.00
C ASP A 302 7.39 -6.04 20.42
N VAL A 303 8.17 -5.86 19.35
CA VAL A 303 8.33 -4.60 18.62
C VAL A 303 8.29 -4.87 17.12
N LEU A 304 7.43 -4.17 16.39
CA LEU A 304 7.42 -4.23 14.93
C LEU A 304 8.38 -3.17 14.37
N VAL A 305 9.22 -3.59 13.42
CA VAL A 305 10.25 -2.72 12.83
C VAL A 305 9.94 -2.46 11.37
N TYR A 306 10.01 -1.19 10.95
CA TYR A 306 9.80 -0.76 9.57
C TYR A 306 11.02 0.04 9.08
N PRO A 307 12.06 -0.66 8.58
CA PRO A 307 13.40 -0.10 8.35
C PRO A 307 13.55 0.49 6.94
N ARG A 308 12.57 1.24 6.47
CA ARG A 308 12.53 1.75 5.11
C ARG A 308 13.71 2.67 4.81
N HIS A 309 14.34 2.48 3.65
CA HIS A 309 15.35 3.38 3.14
C HIS A 309 14.75 4.75 2.77
N SER A 310 15.52 5.84 2.96
CA SER A 310 15.10 7.17 2.55
C SER A 310 15.30 7.32 1.04
N ILE A 311 14.24 7.06 0.29
CA ILE A 311 14.14 7.25 -1.15
C ILE A 311 12.82 7.95 -1.46
N ARG A 312 12.68 8.49 -2.68
CA ARG A 312 11.52 9.31 -3.02
C ARG A 312 10.17 8.57 -2.81
N LEU A 313 10.10 7.29 -3.13
CA LEU A 313 8.92 6.47 -2.91
C LEU A 313 8.53 6.43 -1.42
N THR A 314 9.48 6.17 -0.53
CA THR A 314 9.23 6.01 0.91
C THR A 314 9.00 7.34 1.62
N GLU A 315 9.51 8.44 1.07
CA GLU A 315 9.22 9.79 1.55
C GLU A 315 7.78 10.23 1.21
N LEU A 316 7.22 9.74 0.12
CA LEU A 316 5.90 10.17 -0.35
C LEU A 316 4.76 9.21 0.02
N VAL A 317 5.04 7.90 0.20
CA VAL A 317 4.01 6.87 0.30
C VAL A 317 3.97 6.24 1.69
N THR A 318 2.82 6.33 2.35
CA THR A 318 2.54 5.67 3.64
C THR A 318 2.30 4.17 3.44
N PRO A 319 2.94 3.28 4.22
CA PRO A 319 2.69 1.84 4.18
C PRO A 319 1.43 1.44 4.98
N LEU A 320 0.86 0.26 4.66
CA LEU A 320 -0.26 -0.34 5.40
C LEU A 320 0.19 -1.07 6.69
N LYS A 321 1.33 -1.75 6.63
CA LYS A 321 1.84 -2.63 7.69
C LYS A 321 1.94 -1.98 9.08
N PRO A 322 2.41 -0.72 9.24
CA PRO A 322 2.42 -0.09 10.54
C PRO A 322 1.03 0.08 11.15
N LEU A 323 0.01 0.32 10.31
CA LEU A 323 -1.37 0.47 10.79
C LEU A 323 -1.93 -0.84 11.37
N GLU A 324 -1.56 -2.00 10.80
CA GLU A 324 -1.91 -3.31 11.34
C GLU A 324 -1.27 -3.52 12.72
N ALA A 325 0.03 -3.20 12.85
CA ALA A 325 0.73 -3.26 14.13
C ALA A 325 0.15 -2.29 15.17
N MET A 326 -0.18 -1.06 14.77
CA MET A 326 -0.84 -0.06 15.63
C MET A 326 -2.22 -0.56 16.08
N ALA A 327 -3.00 -1.14 15.18
CA ALA A 327 -4.32 -1.71 15.49
C ALA A 327 -4.22 -2.86 16.49
N LEU A 328 -3.18 -3.66 16.44
CA LEU A 328 -2.87 -4.72 17.42
C LEU A 328 -2.28 -4.19 18.74
N GLY A 329 -2.07 -2.88 18.88
CA GLY A 329 -1.46 -2.28 20.07
C GLY A 329 0.01 -2.61 20.25
N LYS A 330 0.73 -2.92 19.17
CA LYS A 330 2.15 -3.24 19.20
C LYS A 330 3.02 -1.98 19.18
N ALA A 331 4.14 -2.01 19.90
CA ALA A 331 5.16 -0.98 19.80
C ALA A 331 5.81 -0.99 18.41
N ILE A 332 6.07 0.18 17.87
CA ILE A 332 6.65 0.35 16.54
C ILE A 332 7.99 1.08 16.64
N LEU A 333 8.95 0.57 15.89
CA LEU A 333 10.21 1.24 15.59
C LEU A 333 10.29 1.46 14.06
N GLY A 334 10.22 2.71 13.62
CA GLY A 334 10.27 3.06 12.22
C GLY A 334 11.50 3.89 11.85
N SER A 335 11.96 3.78 10.60
CA SER A 335 12.90 4.75 10.05
C SER A 335 12.20 6.09 9.83
N ASP A 336 12.91 7.20 10.10
CA ASP A 336 12.38 8.56 9.93
C ASP A 336 12.35 8.97 8.44
N VAL A 337 11.38 8.39 7.73
CA VAL A 337 11.03 8.73 6.34
C VAL A 337 9.60 9.27 6.29
N GLY A 338 9.29 10.12 5.31
CA GLY A 338 8.03 10.84 5.23
C GLY A 338 6.80 9.93 5.37
N GLY A 339 6.77 8.79 4.66
CA GLY A 339 5.66 7.85 4.74
C GLY A 339 5.48 7.17 6.10
N ILE A 340 6.52 7.05 6.92
CA ILE A 340 6.42 6.56 8.30
C ILE A 340 6.06 7.71 9.25
N ARG A 341 6.66 8.88 9.05
CA ARG A 341 6.42 10.08 9.87
C ARG A 341 4.96 10.55 9.83
N GLU A 342 4.24 10.29 8.74
CA GLU A 342 2.79 10.57 8.66
C GLU A 342 1.93 9.61 9.51
N LEU A 343 2.47 8.49 9.94
CA LEU A 343 1.75 7.48 10.73
C LEU A 343 2.11 7.52 12.22
N ILE A 344 3.37 7.85 12.53
CA ILE A 344 3.92 7.75 13.87
C ILE A 344 4.25 9.14 14.41
N GLU A 345 3.64 9.50 15.54
CA GLU A 345 4.10 10.61 16.37
C GLU A 345 5.24 10.11 17.26
N PRO A 346 6.48 10.61 17.08
CA PRO A 346 7.61 10.18 17.88
C PRO A 346 7.35 10.33 19.38
N GLU A 347 7.77 9.37 20.18
CA GLU A 347 7.61 9.29 21.64
C GLU A 347 6.15 9.20 22.14
N LYS A 348 5.17 9.17 21.23
CA LYS A 348 3.74 9.05 21.59
C LYS A 348 3.12 7.77 21.08
N THR A 349 3.34 7.43 19.79
CA THR A 349 2.72 6.26 19.15
C THR A 349 3.73 5.27 18.60
N GLY A 350 5.02 5.56 18.76
CA GLY A 350 6.15 4.74 18.36
C GLY A 350 7.44 5.50 18.49
N LEU A 351 8.55 4.83 18.19
CA LEU A 351 9.85 5.49 18.10
C LEU A 351 10.31 5.56 16.64
N LEU A 352 11.00 6.65 16.32
CA LEU A 352 11.66 6.84 15.03
C LEU A 352 13.18 6.86 15.24
N TYR A 353 13.88 6.36 14.21
CA TYR A 353 15.34 6.47 14.12
C TYR A 353 15.71 7.00 12.73
N ARG A 354 16.83 7.71 12.62
CA ARG A 354 17.32 8.24 11.35
C ARG A 354 17.51 7.11 10.34
N ALA A 355 16.89 7.21 9.17
CA ALA A 355 16.98 6.19 8.13
C ALA A 355 18.44 5.81 7.84
N ASP A 356 18.70 4.53 7.67
CA ASP A 356 20.02 3.95 7.38
C ASP A 356 21.10 4.21 8.45
N ASN A 357 20.73 4.66 9.65
CA ASN A 357 21.66 4.94 10.74
C ASN A 357 21.60 3.83 11.82
N VAL A 358 22.62 2.97 11.84
CA VAL A 358 22.71 1.82 12.74
C VAL A 358 22.82 2.25 14.22
N ASP A 359 23.53 3.33 14.51
CA ASP A 359 23.72 3.78 15.89
C ASP A 359 22.41 4.25 16.50
N ASP A 360 21.64 5.04 15.74
CA ASP A 360 20.35 5.55 16.17
C ASP A 360 19.32 4.40 16.28
N PHE A 361 19.32 3.48 15.32
CA PHE A 361 18.53 2.26 15.39
C PHE A 361 18.82 1.47 16.68
N CYS A 362 20.10 1.20 16.96
CA CYS A 362 20.50 0.45 18.16
C CYS A 362 20.05 1.14 19.45
N MET A 363 20.18 2.47 19.51
CA MET A 363 19.74 3.27 20.67
C MET A 363 18.23 3.13 20.88
N GLN A 364 17.41 3.34 19.86
CA GLN A 364 15.95 3.30 19.97
C GLN A 364 15.42 1.86 20.15
N ALA A 365 16.01 0.88 19.46
CA ALA A 365 15.67 -0.52 19.64
C ALA A 365 15.94 -1.00 21.06
N LYS A 366 17.10 -0.66 21.62
CA LYS A 366 17.46 -0.99 23.02
C LYS A 366 16.44 -0.42 23.99
N ARG A 367 16.03 0.84 23.86
CA ARG A 367 14.99 1.47 24.70
C ARG A 367 13.70 0.65 24.69
N LEU A 368 13.21 0.26 23.51
CA LEU A 368 11.99 -0.54 23.39
C LEU A 368 12.16 -1.96 23.95
N LEU A 369 13.30 -2.59 23.71
CA LEU A 369 13.53 -3.97 24.18
C LEU A 369 13.65 -4.07 25.70
N GLU A 370 14.30 -3.09 26.35
CA GLU A 370 14.52 -3.08 27.81
C GLU A 370 13.31 -2.54 28.58
N GLN A 371 12.44 -1.71 27.98
CA GLN A 371 11.36 -1.01 28.67
C GLN A 371 9.97 -1.53 28.27
N ALA A 372 9.54 -2.63 28.89
CA ALA A 372 8.21 -3.21 28.60
C ALA A 372 7.05 -2.24 28.88
N GLY A 373 7.18 -1.34 29.85
CA GLY A 373 6.24 -0.28 30.15
C GLY A 373 6.07 0.68 28.97
N LEU A 374 7.18 1.14 28.40
CA LEU A 374 7.20 2.02 27.23
C LEU A 374 6.52 1.36 26.02
N ARG A 375 6.83 0.07 25.75
CA ARG A 375 6.17 -0.67 24.66
C ARG A 375 4.66 -0.66 24.79
N ARG A 376 4.15 -0.96 26.00
CA ARG A 376 2.69 -0.98 26.25
C ARG A 376 2.06 0.39 26.09
N GLU A 377 2.69 1.43 26.59
CA GLU A 377 2.20 2.80 26.51
C GLU A 377 2.12 3.28 25.06
N LEU A 378 3.20 3.16 24.28
CA LEU A 378 3.24 3.54 22.88
C LEU A 378 2.24 2.74 22.03
N GLY A 379 2.15 1.43 22.25
CA GLY A 379 1.22 0.56 21.55
C GLY A 379 -0.25 0.92 21.84
N ALA A 380 -0.59 1.19 23.10
CA ALA A 380 -1.94 1.59 23.50
C ALA A 380 -2.36 2.91 22.85
N ARG A 381 -1.49 3.93 22.88
CA ARG A 381 -1.75 5.23 22.23
C ARG A 381 -1.85 5.11 20.71
N ALA A 382 -0.98 4.29 20.10
CA ALA A 382 -1.04 4.02 18.67
C ALA A 382 -2.38 3.41 18.26
N ARG A 383 -2.86 2.43 19.03
CA ARG A 383 -4.19 1.82 18.80
C ARG A 383 -5.32 2.83 18.95
N GLU A 384 -5.30 3.69 19.94
CA GLU A 384 -6.32 4.72 20.15
C GLU A 384 -6.46 5.62 18.90
N ILE A 385 -5.34 6.08 18.34
CA ILE A 385 -5.35 6.90 17.12
C ILE A 385 -5.93 6.11 15.94
N VAL A 386 -5.54 4.86 15.77
CA VAL A 386 -6.03 4.02 14.67
C VAL A 386 -7.54 3.80 14.77
N LEU A 387 -8.07 3.50 15.95
CA LEU A 387 -9.49 3.33 16.19
C LEU A 387 -10.30 4.59 15.88
N ARG A 388 -9.73 5.75 16.20
CA ARG A 388 -10.41 7.05 16.01
C ARG A 388 -10.35 7.55 14.56
N GLU A 389 -9.26 7.26 13.82
CA GLU A 389 -8.96 8.00 12.58
C GLU A 389 -8.63 7.12 11.36
N LYS A 390 -8.25 5.85 11.56
CA LYS A 390 -7.70 5.01 10.50
C LYS A 390 -8.51 3.74 10.19
N ASP A 391 -9.67 3.55 10.82
CA ASP A 391 -10.59 2.50 10.44
C ASP A 391 -11.16 2.78 9.03
N TRP A 392 -11.20 1.76 8.18
CA TRP A 392 -11.81 1.85 6.85
C TRP A 392 -13.25 2.34 6.88
N LYS A 393 -14.02 2.02 7.94
CA LYS A 393 -15.39 2.51 8.14
C LYS A 393 -15.45 4.03 8.30
N ILE A 394 -14.43 4.63 8.92
CA ILE A 394 -14.31 6.08 9.10
C ILE A 394 -13.83 6.73 7.82
N LEU A 395 -12.79 6.15 7.19
CA LEU A 395 -12.18 6.70 5.99
C LEU A 395 -13.11 6.67 4.79
N ALA A 396 -13.90 5.61 4.64
CA ALA A 396 -14.87 5.49 3.55
C ALA A 396 -15.93 6.62 3.58
N ARG A 397 -16.30 7.12 4.76
CA ARG A 397 -17.24 8.27 4.89
C ARG A 397 -16.71 9.56 4.27
N ARG A 398 -15.38 9.74 4.20
CA ARG A 398 -14.79 10.93 3.57
C ARG A 398 -15.11 11.01 2.08
N TYR A 399 -15.36 9.87 1.43
CA TYR A 399 -15.69 9.83 0.00
C TYR A 399 -17.08 10.41 -0.31
N VAL A 400 -17.99 10.52 0.64
CA VAL A 400 -19.29 11.22 0.43
C VAL A 400 -19.03 12.63 -0.10
N ASN A 401 -18.26 13.43 0.64
CA ASN A 401 -17.95 14.81 0.26
C ASN A 401 -17.10 14.89 -1.02
N ILE A 402 -16.23 13.92 -1.28
CA ILE A 402 -15.38 13.87 -2.47
C ILE A 402 -16.24 13.63 -3.71
N TYR A 403 -17.15 12.67 -3.64
CA TYR A 403 -18.06 12.34 -4.74
C TYR A 403 -19.04 13.47 -5.02
N ASP A 404 -19.59 14.09 -3.98
CA ASP A 404 -20.44 15.27 -4.12
C ASP A 404 -19.68 16.45 -4.78
N SER A 405 -18.41 16.63 -4.43
CA SER A 405 -17.56 17.65 -5.06
C SER A 405 -17.32 17.34 -6.55
N ALA A 406 -17.01 16.09 -6.87
CA ALA A 406 -16.77 15.68 -8.25
C ALA A 406 -18.02 15.86 -9.14
N ILE A 407 -19.20 15.53 -8.62
CA ILE A 407 -20.49 15.71 -9.32
C ILE A 407 -20.75 17.20 -9.58
N ARG A 408 -20.56 18.05 -8.59
CA ARG A 408 -20.73 19.52 -8.76
C ARG A 408 -19.74 20.11 -9.76
N ASN A 409 -18.49 19.65 -9.77
CA ASN A 409 -17.44 20.18 -10.65
C ASN A 409 -17.64 19.81 -12.13
N LEU A 410 -18.40 18.77 -12.42
CA LEU A 410 -18.80 18.45 -13.81
C LEU A 410 -19.93 19.35 -14.32
N GLY A 411 -20.58 20.15 -13.45
CA GLY A 411 -21.69 21.05 -13.83
C GLY A 411 -23.03 20.34 -13.97
N LEU A 412 -23.20 19.19 -13.31
CA LEU A 412 -24.45 18.44 -13.22
C LEU A 412 -25.24 18.82 -11.95
#